data_757f9492a2a4ff48ebc35c1b399cb931
#
_entry.id   757f9492a2a4ff48ebc35c1b399cb931
#
_cell.length_a   1.000
_cell.length_b   1.000
_cell.length_c   1.000
_cell.angle_alpha   90.00
_cell.angle_beta   90.00
_cell.angle_gamma   90.00
#
_symmetry.space_group_name_H-M   'P 1'
#
loop_
_entity.id
_entity.type
_entity.pdbx_description
1 polymer ?
#
loop_
_entity_poly.entity_id
_entity_poly.type
_entity_poly.pdbx_seq_one_letter_code
_entity_poly.pdbx_strand_id
1 'polypeptide(L)'
;FRSNLREISNYIEGKVILITGGGGSIGSELCRQIAGFNPKELIIVDNYENNAYSIQQELLRKYKNKLDLKTVIASIREEKRMDEIFNKYKPEVVFHAAAHKHVPLMESSPGEAIKNNIFGTLNIAGLSSKYRAKKFVLISTDKAVNPTNIMGATKRAAEMIIQTMNAESQTEFVAVRFGNVLGSNGSVIPLFKKQIEDGGPVTVTHPDIIRYFMTIPEAVGLVIQAGAMAKGGEIFVLDMGEPVRILDLAKNLIKFSGFEPDVDIKIEFSGLRPGEKLYEELLMSEEGLLDTEHKKIFIGRPIDVDREKITKYLKLLREITNNEEVEKIDGIMRELVPTYIKPEDANIKEIATTREK
;
A
#
# COMPACT_ATOMS: atom_id res chain seq x y z
N PHE A 1 -16.19 1.09 -16.44
CA PHE A 1 -15.81 1.67 -15.14
C PHE A 1 -16.68 2.92 -14.89
N ARG A 2 -17.76 2.79 -14.14
CA ARG A 2 -18.57 3.96 -13.74
C ARG A 2 -18.25 4.24 -12.27
N SER A 3 -17.27 5.11 -12.01
CA SER A 3 -17.15 5.80 -10.74
C SER A 3 -18.35 6.73 -10.56
N ASN A 4 -18.87 6.87 -9.36
CA ASN A 4 -19.88 7.89 -9.08
C ASN A 4 -19.20 9.25 -9.01
N LEU A 5 -18.99 9.87 -10.17
CA LEU A 5 -18.25 11.13 -10.34
C LEU A 5 -18.75 12.23 -9.40
N ARG A 6 -20.04 12.24 -9.09
CA ARG A 6 -20.65 13.24 -8.21
C ARG A 6 -20.19 13.08 -6.76
N GLU A 7 -20.11 11.86 -6.26
CA GLU A 7 -19.65 11.59 -4.89
C GLU A 7 -18.18 11.93 -4.75
N ILE A 8 -17.35 11.56 -5.75
CA ILE A 8 -15.93 11.90 -5.78
C ILE A 8 -15.76 13.42 -5.81
N SER A 9 -16.48 14.12 -6.67
CA SER A 9 -16.42 15.58 -6.76
C SER A 9 -16.75 16.23 -5.42
N ASN A 10 -17.75 15.74 -4.70
CA ASN A 10 -18.20 16.33 -3.43
C ASN A 10 -17.11 16.40 -2.35
N TYR A 11 -16.15 15.49 -2.33
CA TYR A 11 -15.11 15.50 -1.28
C TYR A 11 -13.73 15.96 -1.77
N ILE A 12 -13.53 16.15 -3.08
CA ILE A 12 -12.25 16.59 -3.68
C ILE A 12 -12.34 18.01 -4.23
N GLU A 13 -13.41 18.34 -4.98
CA GLU A 13 -13.54 19.64 -5.64
C GLU A 13 -13.50 20.79 -4.64
N GLY A 14 -12.66 21.78 -4.92
CA GLY A 14 -12.48 22.95 -4.07
C GLY A 14 -11.82 22.65 -2.71
N LYS A 15 -11.26 21.47 -2.49
CA LYS A 15 -10.60 21.06 -1.26
C LYS A 15 -9.08 21.11 -1.37
N VAL A 16 -8.43 21.26 -0.23
CA VAL A 16 -6.99 21.13 -0.08
C VAL A 16 -6.65 19.66 0.11
N ILE A 17 -5.94 19.07 -0.85
CA ILE A 17 -5.63 17.64 -0.87
C ILE A 17 -4.13 17.45 -0.69
N LEU A 18 -3.72 16.58 0.24
CA LEU A 18 -2.34 16.19 0.45
C LEU A 18 -2.15 14.71 0.11
N ILE A 19 -1.14 14.41 -0.69
CA ILE A 19 -0.77 13.04 -1.07
C ILE A 19 0.66 12.79 -0.63
N THR A 20 0.85 11.84 0.29
CA THR A 20 2.18 11.36 0.67
C THR A 20 2.63 10.26 -0.27
N GLY A 21 3.93 10.19 -0.56
CA GLY A 21 4.45 9.25 -1.56
C GLY A 21 3.97 9.57 -2.97
N GLY A 22 3.72 10.85 -3.26
CA GLY A 22 3.12 11.31 -4.51
C GLY A 22 3.97 11.09 -5.75
N GLY A 23 5.26 10.78 -5.60
CA GLY A 23 6.14 10.38 -6.70
C GLY A 23 6.12 8.87 -7.00
N GLY A 24 5.56 8.04 -6.12
CA GLY A 24 5.44 6.60 -6.31
C GLY A 24 4.41 6.22 -7.38
N SER A 25 4.34 4.92 -7.73
CA SER A 25 3.42 4.43 -8.78
C SER A 25 1.95 4.71 -8.46
N ILE A 26 1.51 4.45 -7.23
CA ILE A 26 0.14 4.73 -6.78
C ILE A 26 -0.04 6.23 -6.52
N GLY A 27 0.90 6.85 -5.81
CA GLY A 27 0.83 8.28 -5.46
C GLY A 27 0.78 9.19 -6.67
N SER A 28 1.58 8.95 -7.71
CA SER A 28 1.55 9.76 -8.93
C SER A 28 0.24 9.63 -9.70
N GLU A 29 -0.33 8.43 -9.72
CA GLU A 29 -1.64 8.22 -10.34
C GLU A 29 -2.78 8.86 -9.53
N LEU A 30 -2.71 8.83 -8.19
CA LEU A 30 -3.59 9.62 -7.34
C LEU A 30 -3.52 11.11 -7.70
N CYS A 31 -2.32 11.65 -7.85
CA CYS A 31 -2.13 13.04 -8.27
C CYS A 31 -2.78 13.33 -9.63
N ARG A 32 -2.60 12.44 -10.62
CA ARG A 32 -3.19 12.59 -11.97
C ARG A 32 -4.71 12.64 -11.93
N GLN A 33 -5.32 11.69 -11.23
CA GLN A 33 -6.77 11.57 -11.18
C GLN A 33 -7.40 12.67 -10.33
N ILE A 34 -6.85 12.96 -9.16
CA ILE A 34 -7.35 14.01 -8.26
C ILE A 34 -7.25 15.39 -8.89
N ALA A 35 -6.16 15.69 -9.62
CA ALA A 35 -6.03 16.95 -10.36
C ALA A 35 -7.18 17.19 -11.35
N GLY A 36 -7.78 16.12 -11.89
CA GLY A 36 -8.95 16.19 -12.79
C GLY A 36 -10.25 16.60 -12.12
N PHE A 37 -10.32 16.56 -10.78
CA PHE A 37 -11.51 16.94 -10.00
C PHE A 37 -11.45 18.37 -9.44
N ASN A 38 -10.58 19.24 -9.97
CA ASN A 38 -10.46 20.64 -9.61
C ASN A 38 -10.30 20.90 -8.09
N PRO A 39 -9.31 20.29 -7.41
CA PRO A 39 -9.03 20.61 -6.03
C PRO A 39 -8.66 22.08 -5.89
N LYS A 40 -8.90 22.67 -4.71
CA LYS A 40 -8.46 24.05 -4.42
C LYS A 40 -6.92 24.14 -4.46
N GLU A 41 -6.27 23.15 -3.86
CA GLU A 41 -4.81 23.03 -3.83
C GLU A 41 -4.44 21.55 -3.75
N LEU A 42 -3.43 21.12 -4.48
CA LEU A 42 -2.88 19.77 -4.45
C LEU A 42 -1.45 19.81 -3.94
N ILE A 43 -1.19 19.19 -2.80
CA ILE A 43 0.11 19.12 -2.17
C ILE A 43 0.68 17.70 -2.36
N ILE A 44 1.80 17.60 -3.06
CA ILE A 44 2.58 16.37 -3.24
C ILE A 44 3.69 16.36 -2.20
N VAL A 45 3.76 15.34 -1.38
CA VAL A 45 4.87 15.11 -0.45
C VAL A 45 5.58 13.82 -0.81
N ASP A 46 6.87 13.89 -1.05
CA ASP A 46 7.72 12.74 -1.30
C ASP A 46 9.12 13.00 -0.75
N ASN A 47 9.83 11.96 -0.35
CA ASN A 47 11.23 12.08 0.08
C ASN A 47 12.21 11.88 -1.08
N TYR A 48 11.76 11.41 -2.25
CA TYR A 48 12.57 11.20 -3.43
C TYR A 48 12.28 12.27 -4.49
N GLU A 49 13.20 13.24 -4.59
CA GLU A 49 13.02 14.45 -5.41
C GLU A 49 12.78 14.16 -6.90
N ASN A 50 13.48 13.17 -7.49
CA ASN A 50 13.36 12.92 -8.92
C ASN A 50 11.95 12.45 -9.32
N ASN A 51 11.34 11.60 -8.53
CA ASN A 51 9.97 11.14 -8.79
C ASN A 51 8.96 12.26 -8.54
N ALA A 52 9.14 13.05 -7.47
CA ALA A 52 8.32 14.21 -7.18
C ALA A 52 8.42 15.27 -8.31
N TYR A 53 9.61 15.52 -8.81
CA TYR A 53 9.84 16.41 -9.94
C TYR A 53 9.14 15.91 -11.21
N SER A 54 9.22 14.62 -11.52
CA SER A 54 8.61 14.04 -12.71
C SER A 54 7.10 14.25 -12.75
N ILE A 55 6.38 13.92 -11.66
CA ILE A 55 4.93 14.13 -11.58
C ILE A 55 4.57 15.62 -11.56
N GLN A 56 5.36 16.46 -10.89
CA GLN A 56 5.16 17.90 -10.90
C GLN A 56 5.21 18.45 -12.34
N GLN A 57 6.25 18.11 -13.11
CA GLN A 57 6.40 18.58 -14.50
C GLN A 57 5.27 18.08 -15.41
N GLU A 58 4.82 16.87 -15.22
CA GLU A 58 3.67 16.32 -15.95
C GLU A 58 2.39 17.12 -15.69
N LEU A 59 2.06 17.37 -14.43
CA LEU A 59 0.86 18.10 -14.04
C LEU A 59 0.91 19.58 -14.44
N LEU A 60 2.04 20.24 -14.29
CA LEU A 60 2.24 21.63 -14.72
C LEU A 60 2.05 21.78 -16.22
N ARG A 61 2.56 20.84 -17.03
CA ARG A 61 2.35 20.86 -18.49
C ARG A 61 0.87 20.67 -18.86
N LYS A 62 0.18 19.74 -18.17
CA LYS A 62 -1.21 19.42 -18.46
C LYS A 62 -2.19 20.49 -18.01
N TYR A 63 -2.04 21.00 -16.80
CA TYR A 63 -3.00 21.89 -16.17
C TYR A 63 -2.60 23.37 -16.18
N LYS A 64 -1.30 23.65 -16.38
CA LYS A 64 -0.75 25.03 -16.37
C LYS A 64 -1.19 25.78 -15.10
N ASN A 65 -1.75 26.97 -15.27
CA ASN A 65 -2.22 27.82 -14.16
C ASN A 65 -3.60 27.41 -13.58
N LYS A 66 -4.20 26.32 -14.08
CA LYS A 66 -5.53 25.86 -13.61
C LYS A 66 -5.46 25.00 -12.36
N LEU A 67 -4.27 24.52 -11.98
CA LEU A 67 -4.05 23.70 -10.82
C LEU A 67 -3.07 24.43 -9.87
N ASP A 68 -3.50 24.70 -8.65
CA ASP A 68 -2.60 25.15 -7.60
C ASP A 68 -1.86 23.95 -7.02
N LEU A 69 -0.65 23.71 -7.53
CA LEU A 69 0.18 22.56 -7.24
C LEU A 69 1.35 22.97 -6.35
N LYS A 70 1.52 22.28 -5.24
CA LYS A 70 2.68 22.38 -4.35
C LYS A 70 3.40 21.03 -4.32
N THR A 71 4.70 21.05 -4.53
CA THR A 71 5.55 19.85 -4.39
C THR A 71 6.53 20.08 -3.28
N VAL A 72 6.51 19.25 -2.28
CA VAL A 72 7.29 19.38 -1.05
C VAL A 72 8.14 18.13 -0.85
N ILE A 73 9.45 18.32 -0.78
CA ILE A 73 10.37 17.25 -0.45
C ILE A 73 10.45 17.14 1.09
N ALA A 74 9.93 16.04 1.61
CA ALA A 74 9.92 15.74 3.04
C ALA A 74 9.71 14.24 3.29
N SER A 75 10.23 13.76 4.41
CA SER A 75 9.97 12.39 4.88
C SER A 75 8.81 12.40 5.87
N ILE A 76 7.89 11.43 5.72
CA ILE A 76 6.79 11.21 6.68
C ILE A 76 7.30 10.83 8.08
N ARG A 77 8.55 10.42 8.19
CA ARG A 77 9.22 10.07 9.46
C ARG A 77 9.57 11.30 10.30
N GLU A 78 9.69 12.48 9.66
CA GLU A 78 10.09 13.73 10.28
C GLU A 78 8.85 14.49 10.79
N GLU A 79 8.39 14.16 12.00
CA GLU A 79 7.16 14.71 12.58
C GLU A 79 7.14 16.25 12.56
N LYS A 80 8.23 16.90 12.98
CA LYS A 80 8.32 18.36 13.02
C LYS A 80 8.15 18.98 11.63
N ARG A 81 8.84 18.43 10.61
CA ARG A 81 8.73 18.92 9.24
C ARG A 81 7.33 18.73 8.68
N MET A 82 6.73 17.58 8.95
CA MET A 82 5.35 17.31 8.53
C MET A 82 4.34 18.19 9.27
N ASP A 83 4.56 18.50 10.55
CA ASP A 83 3.72 19.45 11.31
C ASP A 83 3.74 20.85 10.68
N GLU A 84 4.91 21.35 10.28
CA GLU A 84 5.05 22.61 9.54
C GLU A 84 4.23 22.62 8.24
N ILE A 85 4.27 21.51 7.48
CA ILE A 85 3.52 21.34 6.22
C ILE A 85 2.02 21.36 6.49
N PHE A 86 1.54 20.57 7.47
CA PHE A 86 0.12 20.52 7.84
C PHE A 86 -0.36 21.87 8.39
N ASN A 87 0.44 22.54 9.20
CA ASN A 87 0.11 23.86 9.69
C ASN A 87 -0.02 24.90 8.58
N LYS A 88 0.87 24.84 7.58
CA LYS A 88 0.88 25.78 6.44
C LYS A 88 -0.32 25.56 5.52
N TYR A 89 -0.55 24.33 5.11
CA TYR A 89 -1.50 24.02 4.04
C TYR A 89 -2.88 23.61 4.54
N LYS A 90 -3.01 23.14 5.79
CA LYS A 90 -4.29 22.71 6.39
C LYS A 90 -5.06 21.74 5.49
N PRO A 91 -4.49 20.60 5.10
CA PRO A 91 -5.16 19.67 4.18
C PRO A 91 -6.49 19.18 4.74
N GLU A 92 -7.50 19.16 3.89
CA GLU A 92 -8.85 18.69 4.23
C GLU A 92 -9.00 17.19 3.95
N VAL A 93 -8.28 16.66 2.93
CA VAL A 93 -8.24 15.25 2.59
C VAL A 93 -6.79 14.81 2.42
N VAL A 94 -6.44 13.69 3.04
CA VAL A 94 -5.10 13.11 3.00
C VAL A 94 -5.16 11.72 2.40
N PHE A 95 -4.39 11.50 1.32
CA PHE A 95 -4.12 10.17 0.78
C PHE A 95 -2.71 9.76 1.18
N HIS A 96 -2.60 8.70 1.97
CA HIS A 96 -1.33 8.25 2.50
C HIS A 96 -0.83 7.03 1.72
N ALA A 97 0.00 7.28 0.70
CA ALA A 97 0.58 6.26 -0.17
C ALA A 97 2.08 6.03 0.07
N ALA A 98 2.72 6.83 0.91
CA ALA A 98 4.12 6.66 1.27
C ALA A 98 4.31 5.39 2.11
N ALA A 99 5.06 4.42 1.57
CA ALA A 99 5.39 3.16 2.27
C ALA A 99 6.63 2.49 1.67
N HIS A 100 7.34 1.72 2.49
CA HIS A 100 8.28 0.72 2.02
C HIS A 100 7.52 -0.58 1.73
N LYS A 101 7.58 -1.09 0.49
CA LYS A 101 6.73 -2.19 0.01
C LYS A 101 7.46 -3.47 -0.35
N HIS A 102 8.78 -3.42 -0.52
CA HIS A 102 9.57 -4.56 -0.99
C HIS A 102 9.84 -5.54 0.16
N VAL A 103 9.14 -6.68 0.14
CA VAL A 103 9.21 -7.69 1.20
C VAL A 103 10.65 -8.12 1.50
N PRO A 104 11.50 -8.55 0.53
CA PRO A 104 12.84 -9.00 0.85
C PRO A 104 13.72 -7.92 1.49
N LEU A 105 13.58 -6.67 1.06
CA LEU A 105 14.36 -5.56 1.63
C LEU A 105 13.91 -5.23 3.05
N MET A 106 12.62 -5.35 3.34
CA MET A 106 12.09 -5.10 4.68
C MET A 106 12.40 -6.25 5.65
N GLU A 107 12.48 -7.48 5.17
CA GLU A 107 12.99 -8.59 5.98
C GLU A 107 14.45 -8.37 6.42
N SER A 108 15.29 -7.84 5.53
CA SER A 108 16.68 -7.50 5.87
C SER A 108 16.83 -6.17 6.63
N SER A 109 15.81 -5.33 6.65
CA SER A 109 15.82 -4.00 7.28
C SER A 109 14.51 -3.73 8.05
N PRO A 110 14.15 -4.57 9.04
CA PRO A 110 12.85 -4.50 9.69
C PRO A 110 12.64 -3.18 10.46
N GLY A 111 13.69 -2.61 11.04
CA GLY A 111 13.63 -1.31 11.70
C GLY A 111 13.20 -0.19 10.75
N GLU A 112 13.64 -0.23 9.50
CA GLU A 112 13.24 0.76 8.50
C GLU A 112 11.78 0.60 8.09
N ALA A 113 11.29 -0.64 7.98
CA ALA A 113 9.88 -0.90 7.75
C ALA A 113 9.01 -0.30 8.86
N ILE A 114 9.39 -0.48 10.12
CA ILE A 114 8.66 0.05 11.29
C ILE A 114 8.70 1.57 11.32
N LYS A 115 9.87 2.17 11.20
CA LYS A 115 10.03 3.64 11.22
C LYS A 115 9.19 4.31 10.14
N ASN A 116 9.16 3.74 8.94
CA ASN A 116 8.44 4.33 7.81
C ASN A 116 6.95 3.97 7.81
N ASN A 117 6.61 2.68 7.86
CA ASN A 117 5.24 2.23 7.66
C ASN A 117 4.36 2.38 8.91
N ILE A 118 4.93 2.21 10.11
CA ILE A 118 4.21 2.37 11.37
C ILE A 118 4.30 3.81 11.86
N PHE A 119 5.49 4.29 12.16
CA PHE A 119 5.64 5.63 12.76
C PHE A 119 5.41 6.75 11.76
N GLY A 120 5.78 6.55 10.49
CA GLY A 120 5.40 7.49 9.43
C GLY A 120 3.87 7.61 9.29
N THR A 121 3.15 6.50 9.32
CA THR A 121 1.67 6.52 9.29
C THR A 121 1.11 7.17 10.55
N LEU A 122 1.63 6.86 11.72
CA LEU A 122 1.20 7.47 12.99
C LEU A 122 1.39 8.99 12.97
N ASN A 123 2.51 9.49 12.43
CA ASN A 123 2.75 10.92 12.29
C ASN A 123 1.70 11.59 11.38
N ILE A 124 1.49 11.05 10.18
CA ILE A 124 0.56 11.65 9.21
C ILE A 124 -0.88 11.56 9.70
N ALA A 125 -1.30 10.44 10.28
CA ALA A 125 -2.62 10.26 10.85
C ALA A 125 -2.84 11.19 12.06
N GLY A 126 -1.86 11.31 12.96
CA GLY A 126 -1.89 12.21 14.10
C GLY A 126 -2.02 13.67 13.69
N LEU A 127 -1.27 14.10 12.68
CA LEU A 127 -1.34 15.46 12.12
C LEU A 127 -2.67 15.71 11.41
N SER A 128 -3.21 14.71 10.71
CA SER A 128 -4.54 14.80 10.09
C SER A 128 -5.61 15.07 11.14
N SER A 129 -5.57 14.37 12.28
CA SER A 129 -6.47 14.62 13.41
C SER A 129 -6.23 15.99 14.04
N LYS A 130 -4.97 16.35 14.34
CA LYS A 130 -4.57 17.61 14.96
C LYS A 130 -5.08 18.83 14.17
N TYR A 131 -4.92 18.79 12.85
CA TYR A 131 -5.32 19.87 11.95
C TYR A 131 -6.73 19.70 11.36
N ARG A 132 -7.51 18.75 11.90
CA ARG A 132 -8.93 18.54 11.58
C ARG A 132 -9.18 18.25 10.09
N ALA A 133 -8.31 17.48 9.45
CA ALA A 133 -8.63 16.95 8.15
C ALA A 133 -9.96 16.18 8.21
N LYS A 134 -10.77 16.28 7.18
CA LYS A 134 -12.06 15.60 7.14
C LYS A 134 -11.89 14.11 6.91
N LYS A 135 -10.93 13.74 6.05
CA LYS A 135 -10.76 12.37 5.61
C LYS A 135 -9.28 12.01 5.45
N PHE A 136 -8.95 10.79 5.89
CA PHE A 136 -7.63 10.18 5.73
C PHE A 136 -7.80 8.80 5.09
N VAL A 137 -7.18 8.58 3.96
CA VAL A 137 -7.23 7.32 3.21
C VAL A 137 -5.85 6.66 3.21
N LEU A 138 -5.72 5.53 3.90
CA LEU A 138 -4.51 4.71 3.90
C LEU A 138 -4.52 3.76 2.71
N ILE A 139 -3.48 3.81 1.90
CA ILE A 139 -3.24 2.78 0.89
C ILE A 139 -2.67 1.55 1.59
N SER A 140 -3.42 0.45 1.56
CA SER A 140 -3.04 -0.83 2.16
C SER A 140 -2.85 -1.92 1.10
N THR A 141 -2.69 -3.16 1.51
CA THR A 141 -2.29 -4.28 0.66
C THR A 141 -2.90 -5.59 1.14
N ASP A 142 -3.05 -6.55 0.24
CA ASP A 142 -3.35 -7.96 0.52
C ASP A 142 -2.38 -8.59 1.52
N LYS A 143 -1.12 -8.13 1.54
CA LYS A 143 -0.08 -8.63 2.46
C LYS A 143 -0.26 -8.24 3.92
N ALA A 144 -1.19 -7.32 4.22
CA ALA A 144 -1.62 -7.00 5.58
C ALA A 144 -2.53 -8.09 6.19
N VAL A 145 -3.06 -8.99 5.36
CA VAL A 145 -3.92 -10.10 5.77
C VAL A 145 -3.06 -11.29 6.18
N ASN A 146 -3.22 -11.78 7.42
CA ASN A 146 -2.44 -12.90 7.96
C ASN A 146 -0.95 -12.80 7.54
N PRO A 147 -0.26 -11.71 7.92
CA PRO A 147 1.04 -11.39 7.35
C PRO A 147 2.08 -12.47 7.69
N THR A 148 2.87 -12.85 6.69
CA THR A 148 3.98 -13.80 6.80
C THR A 148 5.34 -13.13 6.65
N ASN A 149 5.35 -11.80 6.64
CA ASN A 149 6.56 -10.99 6.51
C ASN A 149 6.38 -9.67 7.26
N ILE A 150 7.52 -9.03 7.58
CA ILE A 150 7.52 -7.81 8.39
C ILE A 150 6.84 -6.63 7.66
N MET A 151 6.98 -6.52 6.35
CA MET A 151 6.33 -5.46 5.58
C MET A 151 4.81 -5.56 5.72
N GLY A 152 4.23 -6.74 5.51
CA GLY A 152 2.80 -6.99 5.70
C GLY A 152 2.34 -6.73 7.13
N ALA A 153 3.12 -7.16 8.12
CA ALA A 153 2.84 -6.90 9.54
C ALA A 153 2.82 -5.39 9.85
N THR A 154 3.75 -4.61 9.29
CA THR A 154 3.74 -3.14 9.47
C THR A 154 2.53 -2.48 8.82
N LYS A 155 2.06 -2.98 7.69
CA LYS A 155 0.84 -2.48 7.03
C LYS A 155 -0.41 -2.83 7.82
N ARG A 156 -0.48 -4.03 8.40
CA ARG A 156 -1.57 -4.40 9.32
C ARG A 156 -1.58 -3.52 10.57
N ALA A 157 -0.42 -3.29 11.18
CA ALA A 157 -0.30 -2.36 12.30
C ALA A 157 -0.78 -0.94 11.93
N ALA A 158 -0.45 -0.46 10.73
CA ALA A 158 -0.95 0.82 10.23
C ALA A 158 -2.48 0.87 10.12
N GLU A 159 -3.12 -0.19 9.63
CA GLU A 159 -4.59 -0.30 9.61
C GLU A 159 -5.17 -0.25 11.03
N MET A 160 -4.58 -0.96 11.98
CA MET A 160 -5.03 -0.97 13.38
C MET A 160 -4.89 0.42 14.03
N ILE A 161 -3.80 1.13 13.74
CA ILE A 161 -3.56 2.50 14.22
C ILE A 161 -4.68 3.43 13.74
N ILE A 162 -4.98 3.45 12.45
CA ILE A 162 -5.99 4.36 11.92
C ILE A 162 -7.41 4.01 12.40
N GLN A 163 -7.72 2.73 12.58
CA GLN A 163 -9.00 2.31 13.16
C GLN A 163 -9.15 2.80 14.61
N THR A 164 -8.07 2.70 15.40
CA THR A 164 -8.05 3.22 16.78
C THR A 164 -8.24 4.74 16.79
N MET A 165 -7.55 5.46 15.91
CA MET A 165 -7.65 6.90 15.80
C MET A 165 -9.03 7.37 15.34
N ASN A 166 -9.69 6.61 14.47
CA ASN A 166 -11.03 6.94 14.00
C ASN A 166 -12.05 7.04 15.13
N ALA A 167 -11.91 6.21 16.16
CA ALA A 167 -12.81 6.20 17.31
C ALA A 167 -12.75 7.50 18.16
N GLU A 168 -11.68 8.29 18.03
CA GLU A 168 -11.40 9.44 18.90
C GLU A 168 -11.26 10.75 18.14
N SER A 169 -11.23 10.71 16.84
CA SER A 169 -11.00 11.85 15.97
C SER A 169 -12.28 12.27 15.25
N GLN A 170 -12.34 13.53 14.87
CA GLN A 170 -13.34 14.03 13.92
C GLN A 170 -12.96 13.70 12.46
N THR A 171 -11.71 13.26 12.23
CA THR A 171 -11.25 12.81 10.92
C THR A 171 -11.78 11.40 10.66
N GLU A 172 -12.36 11.18 9.49
CA GLU A 172 -12.74 9.85 9.02
C GLU A 172 -11.50 9.13 8.51
N PHE A 173 -11.06 8.11 9.24
CA PHE A 173 -9.91 7.28 8.87
C PHE A 173 -10.38 6.00 8.20
N VAL A 174 -9.86 5.71 7.02
CA VAL A 174 -10.15 4.48 6.28
C VAL A 174 -8.91 3.91 5.64
N ALA A 175 -8.93 2.61 5.39
CA ALA A 175 -7.90 1.91 4.61
C ALA A 175 -8.51 1.27 3.37
N VAL A 176 -7.72 1.12 2.31
CA VAL A 176 -8.11 0.40 1.10
C VAL A 176 -7.06 -0.64 0.77
N ARG A 177 -7.45 -1.92 0.80
CA ARG A 177 -6.62 -3.07 0.43
C ARG A 177 -6.81 -3.44 -1.03
N PHE A 178 -5.73 -3.67 -1.71
CA PHE A 178 -5.72 -4.31 -3.03
C PHE A 178 -4.44 -5.12 -3.23
N GLY A 179 -4.45 -6.02 -4.21
CA GLY A 179 -3.32 -6.88 -4.54
C GLY A 179 -2.29 -6.18 -5.41
N ASN A 180 -1.66 -6.92 -6.31
CA ASN A 180 -0.60 -6.38 -7.15
C ASN A 180 -1.18 -5.47 -8.24
N VAL A 181 -0.42 -4.46 -8.63
CA VAL A 181 -0.74 -3.58 -9.75
C VAL A 181 0.26 -3.75 -10.88
N LEU A 182 -0.25 -3.75 -12.10
CA LEU A 182 0.56 -3.97 -13.31
C LEU A 182 1.51 -2.80 -13.56
N GLY A 183 2.77 -3.11 -13.82
CA GLY A 183 3.76 -2.11 -14.23
C GLY A 183 4.26 -1.18 -13.13
N SER A 184 4.00 -1.48 -11.86
CA SER A 184 4.56 -0.71 -10.74
C SER A 184 6.08 -0.92 -10.65
N ASN A 185 6.79 0.11 -10.16
CA ASN A 185 8.24 0.06 -9.97
C ASN A 185 8.67 -1.13 -9.11
N GLY A 186 9.66 -1.90 -9.59
CA GLY A 186 10.18 -3.07 -8.92
C GLY A 186 9.22 -4.27 -8.86
N SER A 187 8.14 -4.27 -9.65
CA SER A 187 7.21 -5.41 -9.75
C SER A 187 7.68 -6.46 -10.75
N VAL A 188 6.97 -7.60 -10.79
CA VAL A 188 7.35 -8.78 -11.57
C VAL A 188 7.43 -8.52 -13.07
N ILE A 189 6.54 -7.71 -13.65
CA ILE A 189 6.53 -7.47 -15.12
C ILE A 189 7.77 -6.70 -15.58
N PRO A 190 8.16 -5.57 -14.99
CA PRO A 190 9.42 -4.91 -15.32
C PRO A 190 10.65 -5.81 -15.13
N LEU A 191 10.66 -6.63 -14.08
CA LEU A 191 11.73 -7.60 -13.85
C LEU A 191 11.83 -8.62 -15.00
N PHE A 192 10.73 -9.25 -15.37
CA PHE A 192 10.70 -10.23 -16.46
C PHE A 192 11.11 -9.62 -17.80
N LYS A 193 10.61 -8.40 -18.11
CA LYS A 193 11.03 -7.69 -19.33
C LYS A 193 12.53 -7.49 -19.37
N LYS A 194 13.13 -7.04 -18.26
CA LYS A 194 14.58 -6.85 -18.17
C LYS A 194 15.33 -8.15 -18.34
N GLN A 195 14.88 -9.24 -17.69
CA GLN A 195 15.49 -10.56 -17.85
C GLN A 195 15.41 -11.07 -19.29
N ILE A 196 14.29 -10.85 -19.98
CA ILE A 196 14.13 -11.20 -21.39
C ILE A 196 15.07 -10.37 -22.28
N GLU A 197 15.16 -9.06 -22.07
CA GLU A 197 16.09 -8.18 -22.78
C GLU A 197 17.55 -8.60 -22.60
N ASP A 198 17.91 -9.11 -21.41
CA ASP A 198 19.26 -9.60 -21.10
C ASP A 198 19.52 -11.04 -21.63
N GLY A 199 18.54 -11.67 -22.30
CA GLY A 199 18.66 -13.04 -22.86
C GLY A 199 18.27 -14.16 -21.88
N GLY A 200 17.65 -13.84 -20.75
CA GLY A 200 17.23 -14.81 -19.73
C GLY A 200 18.34 -15.18 -18.72
N PRO A 201 18.07 -16.12 -17.80
CA PRO A 201 16.78 -16.76 -17.61
C PRO A 201 15.72 -15.85 -16.99
N VAL A 202 14.44 -16.15 -17.22
CA VAL A 202 13.33 -15.55 -16.45
C VAL A 202 13.15 -16.36 -15.19
N THR A 203 13.19 -15.70 -14.03
CA THR A 203 13.13 -16.35 -12.70
C THR A 203 11.73 -16.26 -12.11
N VAL A 204 11.11 -17.41 -11.85
CA VAL A 204 9.82 -17.57 -11.18
C VAL A 204 10.07 -18.22 -9.82
N THR A 205 9.48 -17.73 -8.75
CA THR A 205 9.76 -18.23 -7.39
C THR A 205 9.17 -19.62 -7.15
N HIS A 206 8.00 -19.92 -7.71
CA HIS A 206 7.39 -21.25 -7.63
C HIS A 206 6.45 -21.50 -8.83
N PRO A 207 6.36 -22.75 -9.37
CA PRO A 207 5.49 -23.04 -10.52
C PRO A 207 4.00 -22.77 -10.27
N ASP A 208 3.53 -22.90 -9.03
CA ASP A 208 2.12 -22.75 -8.67
C ASP A 208 1.79 -21.40 -8.02
N ILE A 209 2.75 -20.48 -7.99
CA ILE A 209 2.50 -19.16 -7.40
C ILE A 209 1.47 -18.39 -8.22
N ILE A 210 0.46 -17.86 -7.52
CA ILE A 210 -0.56 -17.02 -8.12
C ILE A 210 -0.59 -15.65 -7.47
N ARG A 211 -1.00 -14.66 -8.25
CA ARG A 211 -1.23 -13.29 -7.77
C ARG A 211 -2.45 -12.69 -8.46
N TYR A 212 -3.08 -11.76 -7.77
CA TYR A 212 -4.11 -10.92 -8.35
C TYR A 212 -3.49 -9.66 -8.94
N PHE A 213 -3.97 -9.23 -10.09
CA PHE A 213 -3.47 -8.03 -10.75
C PHE A 213 -4.60 -7.10 -11.17
N MET A 214 -4.33 -5.81 -11.03
CA MET A 214 -5.18 -4.73 -11.49
C MET A 214 -4.30 -3.67 -12.16
N THR A 215 -4.85 -2.89 -13.08
CA THR A 215 -4.10 -1.73 -13.60
C THR A 215 -4.00 -0.64 -12.54
N ILE A 216 -2.92 0.15 -12.56
CA ILE A 216 -2.74 1.26 -11.62
C ILE A 216 -3.88 2.28 -11.72
N PRO A 217 -4.32 2.73 -12.92
CA PRO A 217 -5.45 3.65 -13.03
C PRO A 217 -6.76 3.09 -12.46
N GLU A 218 -7.03 1.80 -12.65
CA GLU A 218 -8.23 1.16 -12.09
C GLU A 218 -8.16 1.11 -10.56
N ALA A 219 -7.06 0.63 -10.00
CA ALA A 219 -6.87 0.57 -8.55
C ALA A 219 -7.05 1.95 -7.90
N VAL A 220 -6.41 2.97 -8.45
CA VAL A 220 -6.49 4.34 -7.94
C VAL A 220 -7.90 4.91 -8.07
N GLY A 221 -8.57 4.68 -9.19
CA GLY A 221 -9.97 5.10 -9.36
C GLY A 221 -10.89 4.48 -8.30
N LEU A 222 -10.69 3.19 -7.98
CA LEU A 222 -11.44 2.51 -6.92
C LEU A 222 -11.07 3.00 -5.51
N VAL A 223 -9.80 3.34 -5.26
CA VAL A 223 -9.35 3.96 -4.00
C VAL A 223 -10.07 5.30 -3.78
N ILE A 224 -10.10 6.15 -4.81
CA ILE A 224 -10.78 7.45 -4.75
C ILE A 224 -12.28 7.25 -4.51
N GLN A 225 -12.91 6.28 -5.19
CA GLN A 225 -14.31 5.94 -4.98
C GLN A 225 -14.57 5.41 -3.56
N ALA A 226 -13.72 4.54 -3.03
CA ALA A 226 -13.82 4.06 -1.65
C ALA A 226 -13.74 5.21 -0.65
N GLY A 227 -12.83 6.17 -0.90
CA GLY A 227 -12.75 7.40 -0.11
C GLY A 227 -14.04 8.21 -0.13
N ALA A 228 -14.75 8.29 -1.26
CA ALA A 228 -16.05 8.96 -1.37
C ALA A 228 -17.13 8.27 -0.52
N MET A 229 -17.13 6.95 -0.50
CA MET A 229 -18.11 6.12 0.23
C MET A 229 -17.84 6.02 1.73
N ALA A 230 -16.63 6.36 2.16
CA ALA A 230 -16.15 6.18 3.54
C ALA A 230 -16.94 7.02 4.54
N LYS A 231 -17.23 6.39 5.68
CA LYS A 231 -17.89 7.02 6.85
C LYS A 231 -16.98 7.05 8.09
N GLY A 232 -15.85 6.38 8.01
CA GLY A 232 -14.84 6.27 9.06
C GLY A 232 -14.76 4.88 9.71
N GLY A 233 -13.54 4.36 9.83
CA GLY A 233 -13.24 3.06 10.43
C GLY A 233 -13.26 1.87 9.47
N GLU A 234 -13.69 2.04 8.22
CA GLU A 234 -13.76 0.95 7.26
C GLU A 234 -12.37 0.54 6.76
N ILE A 235 -12.24 -0.76 6.52
CA ILE A 235 -11.20 -1.33 5.66
C ILE A 235 -11.90 -1.79 4.38
N PHE A 236 -11.73 -1.02 3.33
CA PHE A 236 -12.23 -1.41 2.02
C PHE A 236 -11.31 -2.44 1.36
N VAL A 237 -11.91 -3.35 0.62
CA VAL A 237 -11.22 -4.40 -0.13
C VAL A 237 -11.66 -4.31 -1.58
N LEU A 238 -10.72 -4.16 -2.50
CA LEU A 238 -11.01 -4.11 -3.91
C LEU A 238 -11.14 -5.51 -4.51
N ASP A 239 -12.14 -5.70 -5.36
CA ASP A 239 -12.27 -6.89 -6.20
C ASP A 239 -11.13 -6.92 -7.22
N MET A 240 -10.24 -7.86 -7.06
CA MET A 240 -9.07 -8.03 -7.92
C MET A 240 -9.31 -8.90 -9.16
N GLY A 241 -10.54 -9.40 -9.33
CA GLY A 241 -10.89 -10.31 -10.42
C GLY A 241 -10.22 -11.69 -10.31
N GLU A 242 -9.90 -12.30 -11.43
CA GLU A 242 -9.33 -13.65 -11.47
C GLU A 242 -7.83 -13.67 -11.12
N PRO A 243 -7.39 -14.71 -10.41
CA PRO A 243 -5.97 -14.87 -10.10
C PRO A 243 -5.16 -15.26 -11.35
N VAL A 244 -3.93 -14.80 -11.41
CA VAL A 244 -2.99 -15.06 -12.50
C VAL A 244 -1.82 -15.89 -11.98
N ARG A 245 -1.56 -17.04 -12.64
CA ARG A 245 -0.37 -17.84 -12.39
C ARG A 245 0.86 -17.10 -12.94
N ILE A 246 1.86 -16.87 -12.11
CA ILE A 246 3.07 -16.11 -12.50
C ILE A 246 3.87 -16.82 -13.59
N LEU A 247 3.89 -18.16 -13.60
CA LEU A 247 4.51 -18.95 -14.67
C LEU A 247 3.87 -18.66 -16.04
N ASP A 248 2.53 -18.57 -16.09
CA ASP A 248 1.83 -18.28 -17.35
C ASP A 248 2.09 -16.84 -17.81
N LEU A 249 2.17 -15.90 -16.86
CA LEU A 249 2.57 -14.52 -17.12
C LEU A 249 3.99 -14.47 -17.75
N ALA A 250 4.94 -15.22 -17.18
CA ALA A 250 6.32 -15.30 -17.69
C ALA A 250 6.35 -15.85 -19.13
N LYS A 251 5.66 -16.99 -19.38
CA LYS A 251 5.56 -17.59 -20.70
C LYS A 251 4.95 -16.62 -21.72
N ASN A 252 3.88 -15.94 -21.36
CA ASN A 252 3.23 -14.97 -22.24
C ASN A 252 4.13 -13.77 -22.58
N LEU A 253 4.85 -13.22 -21.59
CA LEU A 253 5.78 -12.12 -21.83
C LEU A 253 6.94 -12.52 -22.74
N ILE A 254 7.48 -13.73 -22.60
CA ILE A 254 8.52 -14.27 -23.50
C ILE A 254 7.99 -14.35 -24.94
N LYS A 255 6.78 -14.91 -25.13
CA LYS A 255 6.13 -15.00 -26.45
C LYS A 255 5.85 -13.64 -27.06
N PHE A 256 5.31 -12.69 -26.28
CA PHE A 256 5.08 -11.33 -26.76
C PHE A 256 6.37 -10.58 -27.12
N SER A 257 7.51 -10.99 -26.58
CA SER A 257 8.83 -10.47 -26.94
C SER A 257 9.43 -11.12 -28.19
N GLY A 258 8.70 -12.07 -28.82
CA GLY A 258 9.11 -12.74 -30.03
C GLY A 258 10.00 -13.98 -29.82
N PHE A 259 10.05 -14.50 -28.58
CA PHE A 259 10.84 -15.67 -28.22
C PHE A 259 9.97 -16.86 -27.80
N GLU A 260 10.52 -18.07 -27.88
CA GLU A 260 9.84 -19.27 -27.40
C GLU A 260 10.33 -19.64 -25.98
N PRO A 261 9.39 -19.83 -25.02
CA PRO A 261 9.73 -20.23 -23.66
C PRO A 261 10.47 -21.56 -23.61
N ASP A 262 11.49 -21.63 -22.76
CA ASP A 262 12.38 -22.79 -22.55
C ASP A 262 13.23 -23.25 -23.80
N VAL A 263 13.03 -22.61 -24.94
CA VAL A 263 13.83 -22.78 -26.15
C VAL A 263 14.81 -21.62 -26.31
N ASP A 264 14.29 -20.41 -26.50
CA ASP A 264 15.10 -19.19 -26.64
C ASP A 264 15.41 -18.55 -25.29
N ILE A 265 14.43 -18.49 -24.41
CA ILE A 265 14.54 -17.93 -23.05
C ILE A 265 14.12 -18.99 -22.04
N LYS A 266 15.05 -19.42 -21.20
CA LYS A 266 14.78 -20.37 -20.13
C LYS A 266 13.99 -19.75 -18.99
N ILE A 267 13.11 -20.57 -18.38
CA ILE A 267 12.42 -20.23 -17.14
C ILE A 267 13.05 -21.07 -16.02
N GLU A 268 13.51 -20.40 -14.97
CA GLU A 268 14.11 -21.06 -13.82
C GLU A 268 13.29 -20.78 -12.55
N PHE A 269 13.20 -21.79 -11.67
CA PHE A 269 12.52 -21.68 -10.40
C PHE A 269 13.54 -21.44 -9.29
N SER A 270 13.43 -20.26 -8.64
CA SER A 270 14.37 -19.85 -7.60
C SER A 270 14.00 -20.31 -6.19
N GLY A 271 12.81 -20.88 -5.99
CA GLY A 271 12.21 -21.13 -4.69
C GLY A 271 11.50 -19.90 -4.12
N LEU A 272 10.53 -20.14 -3.22
CA LEU A 272 9.83 -19.05 -2.52
C LEU A 272 10.82 -18.24 -1.67
N ARG A 273 10.68 -16.93 -1.69
CA ARG A 273 11.47 -16.02 -0.85
C ARG A 273 10.96 -16.07 0.59
N PRO A 274 11.79 -15.74 1.59
CA PRO A 274 11.33 -15.65 2.97
C PRO A 274 10.09 -14.75 3.10
N GLY A 275 9.02 -15.29 3.71
CA GLY A 275 7.76 -14.58 3.90
C GLY A 275 6.88 -14.42 2.65
N GLU A 276 7.25 -15.03 1.52
CA GLU A 276 6.44 -15.05 0.31
C GLU A 276 5.40 -16.16 0.40
N LYS A 277 4.12 -15.81 0.26
CA LYS A 277 3.01 -16.78 0.19
C LYS A 277 2.86 -17.35 -1.22
N LEU A 278 2.46 -18.61 -1.31
CA LEU A 278 2.06 -19.23 -2.57
C LEU A 278 0.78 -18.57 -3.13
N TYR A 279 -0.17 -18.27 -2.22
CA TYR A 279 -1.45 -17.60 -2.49
C TYR A 279 -1.63 -16.42 -1.55
N GLU A 280 -1.97 -15.25 -2.09
CA GLU A 280 -2.30 -14.07 -1.26
C GLU A 280 -3.78 -14.03 -0.93
N GLU A 281 -4.09 -13.55 0.26
CA GLU A 281 -5.46 -13.41 0.78
C GLU A 281 -5.84 -11.93 0.79
N LEU A 282 -7.08 -11.61 0.44
CA LEU A 282 -7.61 -10.23 0.50
C LEU A 282 -8.30 -9.93 1.82
N LEU A 283 -8.69 -10.98 2.57
CA LEU A 283 -9.44 -10.89 3.83
C LEU A 283 -8.94 -11.89 4.86
N MET A 284 -9.01 -11.51 6.12
CA MET A 284 -8.93 -12.47 7.23
C MET A 284 -10.26 -13.23 7.36
N SER A 285 -10.20 -14.50 7.77
CA SER A 285 -11.38 -15.35 7.97
C SER A 285 -12.43 -14.72 8.92
N GLU A 286 -11.99 -13.92 9.87
CA GLU A 286 -12.80 -13.26 10.87
C GLU A 286 -13.47 -11.97 10.38
N GLU A 287 -12.93 -11.33 9.32
CA GLU A 287 -13.43 -10.04 8.84
C GLU A 287 -14.77 -10.17 8.10
N GLY A 288 -15.01 -11.27 7.37
CA GLY A 288 -16.16 -11.38 6.47
C GLY A 288 -16.23 -10.21 5.47
N LEU A 289 -17.02 -10.36 4.42
CA LEU A 289 -17.25 -9.29 3.44
C LEU A 289 -18.65 -8.70 3.59
N LEU A 290 -18.74 -7.39 3.45
CA LEU A 290 -19.99 -6.67 3.26
C LEU A 290 -19.96 -6.02 1.89
N ASP A 291 -21.06 -6.15 1.18
CA ASP A 291 -21.25 -5.47 -0.12
C ASP A 291 -21.36 -3.95 0.08
N THR A 292 -20.97 -3.23 -0.94
CA THR A 292 -21.20 -1.79 -1.04
C THR A 292 -22.08 -1.46 -2.25
N GLU A 293 -22.40 -0.20 -2.43
CA GLU A 293 -23.09 0.28 -3.63
C GLU A 293 -22.24 0.08 -4.90
N HIS A 294 -20.94 -0.09 -4.76
CA HIS A 294 -20.02 -0.30 -5.86
C HIS A 294 -19.59 -1.77 -5.97
N LYS A 295 -19.92 -2.42 -7.11
CA LYS A 295 -19.69 -3.86 -7.35
C LYS A 295 -18.24 -4.36 -7.16
N LYS A 296 -17.26 -3.47 -7.26
CA LYS A 296 -15.84 -3.81 -7.13
C LYS A 296 -15.21 -3.35 -5.80
N ILE A 297 -16.02 -2.86 -4.87
CA ILE A 297 -15.54 -2.38 -3.57
C ILE A 297 -16.35 -3.07 -2.48
N PHE A 298 -15.67 -3.78 -1.61
CA PHE A 298 -16.25 -4.44 -0.45
C PHE A 298 -15.72 -3.80 0.84
N ILE A 299 -16.40 -4.04 1.95
CA ILE A 299 -15.94 -3.63 3.28
C ILE A 299 -15.63 -4.89 4.07
N GLY A 300 -14.39 -5.00 4.60
CA GLY A 300 -14.06 -5.96 5.65
C GLY A 300 -14.76 -5.58 6.94
N ARG A 301 -15.40 -6.53 7.63
CA ARG A 301 -16.01 -6.26 8.93
C ARG A 301 -14.94 -5.79 9.90
N PRO A 302 -15.19 -4.72 10.66
CA PRO A 302 -14.26 -4.25 11.67
C PRO A 302 -13.97 -5.36 12.69
N ILE A 303 -12.70 -5.52 13.04
CA ILE A 303 -12.26 -6.32 14.17
C ILE A 303 -12.00 -5.37 15.32
N ASP A 304 -12.46 -5.73 16.52
CA ASP A 304 -12.18 -4.94 17.71
C ASP A 304 -10.66 -4.85 17.93
N VAL A 305 -10.21 -3.63 18.07
CA VAL A 305 -8.79 -3.31 18.24
C VAL A 305 -8.57 -2.82 19.67
N ASP A 306 -7.77 -3.57 20.43
CA ASP A 306 -7.40 -3.20 21.80
C ASP A 306 -6.41 -2.01 21.76
N ARG A 307 -6.92 -0.84 22.06
CA ARG A 307 -6.17 0.42 22.05
C ARG A 307 -5.01 0.46 23.05
N GLU A 308 -5.23 -0.02 24.25
CA GLU A 308 -4.20 0.00 25.31
C GLU A 308 -3.03 -0.88 24.87
N LYS A 309 -3.34 -2.03 24.31
CA LYS A 309 -2.37 -2.95 23.73
C LYS A 309 -1.57 -2.29 22.61
N ILE A 310 -2.24 -1.64 21.65
CA ILE A 310 -1.57 -0.93 20.56
C ILE A 310 -0.64 0.15 21.10
N THR A 311 -1.11 1.01 21.99
CA THR A 311 -0.32 2.09 22.57
C THR A 311 0.92 1.57 23.28
N LYS A 312 0.78 0.49 24.06
CA LYS A 312 1.87 -0.17 24.76
C LYS A 312 2.96 -0.66 23.78
N TYR A 313 2.55 -1.41 22.75
CA TYR A 313 3.51 -1.99 21.82
C TYR A 313 4.12 -0.98 20.85
N LEU A 314 3.41 0.07 20.47
CA LEU A 314 3.99 1.20 19.74
C LEU A 314 5.10 1.89 20.53
N LYS A 315 4.92 2.09 21.83
CA LYS A 315 5.96 2.64 22.70
C LYS A 315 7.20 1.74 22.74
N LEU A 316 7.02 0.44 22.94
CA LEU A 316 8.12 -0.52 22.93
C LEU A 316 8.83 -0.58 21.57
N LEU A 317 8.10 -0.58 20.46
CA LEU A 317 8.69 -0.55 19.11
C LEU A 317 9.52 0.72 18.90
N ARG A 318 9.08 1.87 19.38
CA ARG A 318 9.83 3.11 19.27
C ARG A 318 11.15 3.04 20.04
N GLU A 319 11.13 2.51 21.26
CA GLU A 319 12.33 2.32 22.06
C GLU A 319 13.33 1.36 21.38
N ILE A 320 12.85 0.21 20.93
CA ILE A 320 13.65 -0.81 20.24
C ILE A 320 14.27 -0.28 18.95
N THR A 321 13.49 0.41 18.13
CA THR A 321 13.99 0.96 16.86
C THR A 321 14.97 2.11 17.07
N ASN A 322 14.82 2.90 18.11
CA ASN A 322 15.77 3.96 18.45
C ASN A 322 17.09 3.41 19.01
N ASN A 323 17.03 2.27 19.71
CA ASN A 323 18.19 1.60 20.27
C ASN A 323 18.85 0.59 19.31
N GLU A 324 18.30 0.44 18.08
CA GLU A 324 18.76 -0.52 17.07
C GLU A 324 18.71 -1.99 17.53
N GLU A 325 17.83 -2.34 18.46
CA GLU A 325 17.64 -3.69 18.99
C GLU A 325 16.79 -4.56 18.04
N VAL A 326 17.31 -4.81 16.85
CA VAL A 326 16.59 -5.44 15.73
C VAL A 326 16.04 -6.83 16.08
N GLU A 327 16.78 -7.59 16.90
CA GLU A 327 16.40 -8.95 17.33
C GLU A 327 15.11 -9.00 18.16
N LYS A 328 14.71 -7.88 18.77
CA LYS A 328 13.49 -7.78 19.58
C LYS A 328 12.24 -7.46 18.76
N ILE A 329 12.41 -6.95 17.53
CA ILE A 329 11.33 -6.46 16.69
C ILE A 329 10.27 -7.53 16.45
N ASP A 330 10.68 -8.73 16.06
CA ASP A 330 9.77 -9.80 15.70
C ASP A 330 8.84 -10.21 16.87
N GLY A 331 9.39 -10.33 18.08
CA GLY A 331 8.59 -10.64 19.26
C GLY A 331 7.51 -9.60 19.54
N ILE A 332 7.86 -8.31 19.45
CA ILE A 332 6.90 -7.23 19.66
C ILE A 332 5.89 -7.14 18.53
N MET A 333 6.30 -7.36 17.28
CA MET A 333 5.38 -7.35 16.15
C MET A 333 4.35 -8.47 16.21
N ARG A 334 4.70 -9.66 16.71
CA ARG A 334 3.74 -10.76 16.96
C ARG A 334 2.70 -10.41 18.02
N GLU A 335 3.12 -9.70 19.05
CA GLU A 335 2.20 -9.24 20.09
C GLU A 335 1.28 -8.11 19.59
N LEU A 336 1.82 -7.18 18.80
CA LEU A 336 1.03 -6.09 18.21
C LEU A 336 0.06 -6.59 17.14
N VAL A 337 0.52 -7.52 16.30
CA VAL A 337 -0.24 -8.10 15.17
C VAL A 337 -0.33 -9.62 15.38
N PRO A 338 -1.33 -10.11 16.12
CA PRO A 338 -1.42 -11.53 16.51
C PRO A 338 -1.52 -12.51 15.32
N THR A 339 -1.96 -12.02 14.16
CA THR A 339 -2.04 -12.82 12.92
C THR A 339 -0.71 -12.92 12.17
N TYR A 340 0.33 -12.21 12.64
CA TYR A 340 1.66 -12.27 12.03
C TYR A 340 2.37 -13.57 12.40
N ILE A 341 2.87 -14.26 11.38
CA ILE A 341 3.66 -15.48 11.48
C ILE A 341 5.03 -15.22 10.86
N LYS A 342 6.10 -15.67 11.50
CA LYS A 342 7.45 -15.56 10.93
C LYS A 342 7.57 -16.25 9.56
N PRO A 343 8.41 -15.72 8.67
CA PRO A 343 8.70 -16.37 7.38
C PRO A 343 9.10 -17.84 7.51
N GLU A 344 9.92 -18.16 8.48
CA GLU A 344 10.40 -19.51 8.75
C GLU A 344 9.28 -20.47 9.15
N ASP A 345 8.35 -20.02 9.99
CA ASP A 345 7.20 -20.81 10.44
C ASP A 345 6.11 -20.92 9.37
N ALA A 346 5.97 -19.91 8.51
CA ALA A 346 5.00 -19.88 7.41
C ALA A 346 5.36 -20.92 6.35
N ASN A 347 6.63 -21.01 5.96
CA ASN A 347 7.10 -21.97 4.96
C ASN A 347 6.92 -23.43 5.43
N ILE A 348 7.04 -23.70 6.72
CA ILE A 348 6.81 -25.03 7.29
C ILE A 348 5.31 -25.44 7.18
N LYS A 349 4.38 -24.50 7.42
CA LYS A 349 2.94 -24.77 7.31
C LYS A 349 2.51 -25.01 5.85
N GLU A 350 3.04 -24.27 4.89
CA GLU A 350 2.73 -24.47 3.46
C GLU A 350 3.26 -25.81 2.94
N ILE A 351 4.45 -26.23 3.36
CA ILE A 351 5.03 -27.54 3.00
C ILE A 351 4.19 -28.68 3.61
N ALA A 352 3.70 -28.53 4.82
CA ALA A 352 2.85 -29.54 5.48
C ALA A 352 1.49 -29.71 4.78
N THR A 353 0.83 -28.58 4.40
CA THR A 353 -0.46 -28.61 3.68
C THR A 353 -0.37 -29.14 2.25
N THR A 354 0.80 -29.04 1.60
CA THR A 354 1.03 -29.56 0.25
C THR A 354 1.29 -31.08 0.24
N ARG A 355 1.65 -31.68 1.39
CA ARG A 355 1.85 -33.13 1.54
C ARG A 355 0.57 -33.88 1.90
N GLU A 356 -0.49 -33.20 2.28
CA GLU A 356 -1.81 -33.79 2.63
C GLU A 356 -2.87 -33.67 1.52
N LYS A 357 -2.51 -33.12 0.37
CA LYS A 357 -3.33 -33.07 -0.86
C LYS A 357 -2.65 -33.87 -1.97
#